data_12ae941eeea57513ebad335ef3682897
#
_entry.id   12ae941eeea57513ebad335ef3682897
#
_cell.length_a   1.000
_cell.length_b   1.000
_cell.length_c   1.000
_cell.angle_alpha   90.00
_cell.angle_beta   90.00
_cell.angle_gamma   90.00
#
_symmetry.space_group_name_H-M   'P 1'
#
loop_
_entity.id
_entity.type
_entity.pdbx_description
1 polymer ?
#
loop_
_entity_poly.entity_id
_entity_poly.type
_entity_poly.pdbx_seq_one_letter_code
_entity_poly.pdbx_strand_id
1 'polypeptide(L)' 'MEISTPQKIKLLKLMELLRENSDEDHPLKTNVLCTMLKNAGISCDRRTLSRDIATLNECGYEIFSTMQGHDKAY' A
#
# COMPACT_ATOMS: atom_id res chain seq x y z
N MET A 1 16.70 1.23 16.97
CA MET A 1 16.42 2.10 15.81
C MET A 1 15.11 2.83 16.03
N GLU A 2 15.09 4.09 15.78
CA GLU A 2 13.92 4.91 15.99
C GLU A 2 13.24 5.23 14.66
N ILE A 3 11.96 4.93 14.56
CA ILE A 3 11.17 5.31 13.40
C ILE A 3 10.40 6.57 13.78
N SER A 4 10.90 7.70 13.35
CA SER A 4 10.40 8.99 13.84
C SER A 4 9.45 9.70 12.88
N THR A 5 9.34 9.25 11.62
CA THR A 5 8.50 9.94 10.64
C THR A 5 7.26 9.13 10.28
N PRO A 6 6.07 9.76 10.25
CA PRO A 6 4.85 9.08 9.83
C PRO A 6 4.96 8.43 8.45
N GLN A 7 5.72 9.05 7.56
CA GLN A 7 5.92 8.53 6.20
C GLN A 7 6.61 7.17 6.21
N LYS A 8 7.65 7.01 7.04
CA LYS A 8 8.36 5.74 7.15
C LYS A 8 7.47 4.65 7.72
N ILE A 9 6.72 4.98 8.76
CA ILE A 9 5.77 4.05 9.38
C ILE A 9 4.73 3.60 8.36
N LYS A 10 4.23 4.54 7.57
CA LYS A 10 3.22 4.27 6.56
C LYS A 10 3.74 3.31 5.49
N LEU A 11 4.96 3.53 4.99
CA LEU A 11 5.56 2.66 3.97
C LEU A 11 5.77 1.26 4.50
N LEU A 12 6.29 1.12 5.72
CA LEU A 12 6.51 -0.17 6.34
C LEU A 12 5.19 -0.93 6.54
N LYS A 13 4.17 -0.23 7.00
CA LYS A 13 2.86 -0.84 7.22
C LYS A 13 2.21 -1.25 5.91
N LEU A 14 2.35 -0.43 4.89
CA LEU A 14 1.84 -0.73 3.55
C LEU A 14 2.46 -2.02 3.02
N MET A 15 3.78 -2.17 3.12
CA MET A 15 4.48 -3.38 2.69
C MET A 15 3.99 -4.60 3.45
N GLU A 16 3.83 -4.47 4.76
CA GLU A 16 3.35 -5.56 5.61
C GLU A 16 1.95 -6.02 5.18
N LEU A 17 1.04 -5.07 4.96
CA LEU A 17 -0.32 -5.38 4.54
C LEU A 17 -0.35 -6.06 3.17
N LEU A 18 0.44 -5.58 2.23
CA LEU A 18 0.51 -6.18 0.91
C LEU A 18 1.07 -7.61 0.97
N ARG A 19 2.12 -7.81 1.76
CA ARG A 19 2.74 -9.11 1.90
C ARG A 19 1.80 -10.13 2.53
N GLU A 20 1.03 -9.72 3.52
CA GLU A 20 0.16 -10.61 4.27
C GLU A 20 -1.20 -10.86 3.63
N ASN A 21 -1.71 -9.88 2.89
CA ASN A 21 -3.10 -9.88 2.44
C ASN A 21 -3.29 -9.89 0.93
N SER A 22 -2.23 -9.76 0.14
CA SER A 22 -2.37 -9.80 -1.31
C SER A 22 -1.31 -10.69 -1.96
N ASP A 23 -1.64 -11.22 -3.13
CA ASP A 23 -0.72 -11.94 -3.99
C ASP A 23 -1.12 -11.72 -5.45
N GLU A 24 -0.47 -12.40 -6.39
CA GLU A 24 -0.75 -12.23 -7.82
C GLU A 24 -2.19 -12.59 -8.19
N ASP A 25 -2.76 -13.55 -7.48
CA ASP A 25 -4.11 -14.04 -7.76
C ASP A 25 -5.19 -13.26 -6.99
N HIS A 26 -4.79 -12.59 -5.91
CA HIS A 26 -5.73 -11.90 -5.01
C HIS A 26 -5.22 -10.49 -4.67
N PRO A 27 -5.17 -9.59 -5.66
CA PRO A 27 -4.74 -8.22 -5.39
C PRO A 27 -5.77 -7.45 -4.56
N LEU A 28 -5.28 -6.55 -3.72
CA LEU A 28 -6.15 -5.71 -2.90
C LEU A 28 -6.50 -4.43 -3.65
N LYS A 29 -7.77 -4.09 -3.67
CA LYS A 29 -8.23 -2.83 -4.25
C LYS A 29 -7.74 -1.64 -3.42
N THR A 30 -7.55 -0.50 -4.08
CA THR A 30 -7.06 0.71 -3.46
C THR A 30 -7.87 1.11 -2.22
N ASN A 31 -9.20 1.09 -2.32
CA ASN A 31 -10.05 1.47 -1.20
C ASN A 31 -9.94 0.49 -0.03
N VAL A 32 -9.73 -0.78 -0.30
CA VAL A 32 -9.54 -1.79 0.76
C VAL A 32 -8.22 -1.52 1.50
N LEU A 33 -7.14 -1.26 0.76
CA LEU A 33 -5.84 -0.92 1.35
C LEU A 33 -5.94 0.35 2.20
N CYS A 34 -6.62 1.37 1.70
CA CYS A 34 -6.81 2.61 2.44
C CYS A 34 -7.58 2.37 3.74
N THR A 35 -8.60 1.51 3.69
CA THR A 35 -9.36 1.15 4.89
C THR A 35 -8.49 0.40 5.90
N MET A 36 -7.68 -0.53 5.44
CA MET A 36 -6.76 -1.27 6.30
C MET A 36 -5.75 -0.35 6.98
N LEU A 37 -5.20 0.59 6.22
CA LEU A 37 -4.25 1.57 6.78
C LEU A 37 -4.94 2.47 7.79
N LYS A 38 -6.15 2.91 7.51
CA LYS A 38 -6.93 3.72 8.44
C LYS A 38 -7.19 2.98 9.73
N ASN A 39 -7.52 1.69 9.66
CA ASN A 39 -7.72 0.86 10.84
C ASN A 39 -6.46 0.68 11.65
N ALA A 40 -5.31 0.81 11.01
CA ALA A 40 -4.02 0.77 11.69
C ALA A 40 -3.59 2.14 12.21
N GLY A 41 -4.46 3.15 12.12
CA GLY A 41 -4.17 4.50 12.61
C GLY A 41 -3.42 5.38 11.60
N ILE A 42 -3.40 4.99 10.33
CA ILE A 42 -2.65 5.70 9.30
C ILE A 42 -3.62 6.31 8.28
N SER A 43 -3.61 7.64 8.18
CA SER A 43 -4.40 8.33 7.16
C SER A 43 -3.87 8.04 5.77
N CYS A 44 -4.77 7.71 4.84
CA CYS A 44 -4.37 7.39 3.49
C CYS A 44 -5.48 7.75 2.52
N ASP A 45 -5.12 8.29 1.37
CA ASP A 45 -6.05 8.46 0.27
C ASP A 45 -5.47 7.78 -0.99
N ARG A 46 -6.28 7.73 -2.05
CA ARG A 46 -5.89 7.01 -3.28
C ARG A 46 -4.64 7.59 -3.92
N ARG A 47 -4.52 8.90 -3.95
CA ARG A 47 -3.38 9.58 -4.56
C ARG A 47 -2.10 9.29 -3.79
N THR A 48 -2.18 9.39 -2.46
CA THR A 48 -1.04 9.13 -1.60
C THR A 48 -0.62 7.66 -1.70
N LEU A 49 -1.58 6.75 -1.74
CA LEU A 49 -1.31 5.33 -1.87
C LEU A 49 -0.57 5.01 -3.17
N SER A 50 -1.02 5.56 -4.30
CA SER A 50 -0.36 5.39 -5.59
C SER A 50 1.08 5.86 -5.53
N ARG A 51 1.31 7.02 -4.92
CA ARG A 51 2.64 7.60 -4.79
C ARG A 51 3.54 6.74 -3.92
N ASP A 52 3.01 6.23 -2.83
CA ASP A 52 3.77 5.38 -1.91
C ASP A 52 4.16 4.05 -2.58
N ILE A 53 3.27 3.48 -3.36
CA ILE A 53 3.56 2.25 -4.09
C ILE A 53 4.64 2.49 -5.15
N ALA A 54 4.57 3.63 -5.84
CA ALA A 54 5.62 4.00 -6.80
C ALA A 54 6.98 4.14 -6.11
N THR A 55 6.99 4.74 -4.92
CA THR A 55 8.20 4.89 -4.12
C THR A 55 8.79 3.53 -3.74
N LEU A 56 7.95 2.60 -3.33
CA LEU A 56 8.40 1.25 -2.97
C LEU A 56 8.96 0.52 -4.18
N ASN A 57 8.35 0.68 -5.35
CA ASN A 57 8.88 0.09 -6.59
C ASN A 57 10.25 0.66 -6.94
N GLU A 58 10.46 1.97 -6.73
CA GLU A 58 11.76 2.60 -6.95
C GLU A 58 12.83 2.06 -6.00
N CYS A 59 12.41 1.64 -4.82
CA CYS A 59 13.33 1.05 -3.83
C CYS A 59 13.67 -0.42 -4.13
N GLY A 60 13.10 -0.99 -5.16
CA GLY A 60 13.40 -2.36 -5.56
C GLY A 60 12.36 -3.38 -5.16
N TYR A 61 11.29 -2.97 -4.51
CA TYR A 61 10.18 -3.87 -4.21
C TYR A 61 9.28 -3.97 -5.42
N GLU A 62 9.02 -5.17 -5.88
CA GLU A 62 8.17 -5.38 -7.06
C GLU A 62 6.71 -5.50 -6.62
N ILE A 63 6.00 -4.40 -6.71
CA ILE A 63 4.58 -4.37 -6.38
C ILE A 63 3.81 -4.29 -7.69
N PHE A 64 3.13 -5.37 -8.04
CA PHE A 64 2.33 -5.43 -9.25
C PHE A 64 1.01 -4.69 -9.04
N SER A 65 0.50 -4.12 -10.12
CA SER A 65 -0.80 -3.48 -10.10
C SER A 65 -1.64 -3.97 -11.27
N THR A 66 -2.95 -4.02 -11.06
CA THR A 66 -3.90 -4.43 -12.08
C THR A 66 -5.18 -3.63 -11.91
N MET A 67 -5.98 -3.59 -12.96
CA MET A 67 -7.29 -2.94 -12.90
C MET A 67 -8.36 -3.98 -12.64
N GLN A 68 -9.23 -3.71 -11.67
CA GLN A 68 -10.41 -4.52 -11.41
C GLN A 68 -11.63 -3.63 -11.59
N GLY A 69 -12.24 -3.71 -12.77
CA GLY A 69 -13.27 -2.77 -13.16
C GLY A 69 -12.67 -1.38 -13.33
N HIS A 70 -13.14 -0.41 -12.56
CA HIS A 70 -12.62 0.95 -12.56
C HIS A 70 -11.60 1.19 -11.46
N ASP A 71 -11.33 0.19 -10.61
CA ASP A 71 -10.45 0.33 -9.47
C ASP A 71 -9.11 -0.31 -9.75
N LYS A 72 -8.05 0.35 -9.27
CA LYS A 72 -6.72 -0.20 -9.33
C LYS A 72 -6.48 -1.07 -8.09
N ALA A 73 -5.85 -2.22 -8.28
CA ALA A 73 -5.57 -3.18 -7.21
C ALA A 73 -4.08 -3.55 -7.21
N TYR A 74 -3.58 -3.90 -6.05
CA TYR A 74 -2.16 -4.21 -5.85
C TYR A 74 -1.91 -5.55 -5.21
#